data_d76d4f7878f442afe6433cc489d2e970
#
_entry.id   d76d4f7878f442afe6433cc489d2e970
#
_cell.length_a   1.000
_cell.length_b   1.000
_cell.length_c   1.000
_cell.angle_alpha   90.00
_cell.angle_beta   90.00
_cell.angle_gamma   90.00
#
_symmetry.space_group_name_H-M   'P 1'
#
loop_
_entity.id
_entity.type
_entity.pdbx_description
1 polymer ?
#
loop_
_entity_poly.entity_id
_entity_poly.type
_entity_poly.pdbx_seq_one_letter_code
_entity_poly.pdbx_strand_id
1 'polypeptide(L)'
;MANKRIQTPLKRSVKIVCFLFVLILCLCLGVSIYLSYKNFFFKQSQEHIRNIITYVIGHIDNDDLKNCSDTKVESDKYKELMTFMDDVKEDLDPQYLYIIRPLREDGGNHVMIILTAENNYDRYENTEGNLYLGDITEDEYTKEEVDNYHKIMEAKDIVFMESATYWGHSYCGFYTLRDSHGAPYGILGVDIDLTQMYKDILFKTFDMLLIVIIIGGLFIFVFLIWTSKNITDPIEMLEKSALGYIEQSKYVSSPDKLKFEKPNITIKNEVESLSNTIDTMTENIKDYMLQVIEAEKETAHMKEVANTDSLTGVKNKLAFKERVEFLNGKIQENLIKDFGIVMMDLNYLKSINDNYGHEYGDILIQTFCDIICDIFVHSPVYRIGGDEFVIILQGKDLGNRDKLLLEFEDALKGRVEKGDYKPWECPSVALGFAHYDKNLDTCVEDVFRRADAAMYRRKKEMKAERTV
;
A
#
# COMPACT_ATOMS: atom_id res chain seq x y z
N MET A 1 6.37 -16.11 -11.55
CA MET A 1 6.10 -16.32 -10.10
C MET A 1 5.99 -14.95 -9.44
N ALA A 2 4.79 -14.45 -9.26
CA ALA A 2 4.55 -13.17 -8.61
C ALA A 2 4.75 -13.34 -7.09
N ASN A 3 5.69 -12.60 -6.56
CA ASN A 3 5.99 -12.49 -5.14
C ASN A 3 4.70 -12.06 -4.40
N LYS A 4 4.02 -12.99 -3.73
CA LYS A 4 2.95 -12.69 -2.80
C LYS A 4 3.58 -11.93 -1.63
N ARG A 5 3.72 -10.61 -1.75
CA ARG A 5 3.88 -9.75 -0.57
C ARG A 5 2.70 -10.06 0.33
N ILE A 6 2.99 -10.46 1.55
CA ILE A 6 2.01 -10.60 2.62
C ILE A 6 1.45 -9.19 2.86
N GLN A 7 0.43 -8.83 2.11
CA GLN A 7 -0.29 -7.58 2.31
C GLN A 7 -1.16 -7.78 3.55
N THR A 8 -0.77 -7.10 4.64
CA THR A 8 -1.68 -6.98 5.78
C THR A 8 -2.91 -6.22 5.31
N PRO A 9 -4.13 -6.78 5.46
CA PRO A 9 -5.35 -6.10 5.05
C PRO A 9 -5.41 -4.70 5.67
N LEU A 10 -5.81 -3.70 4.90
CA LEU A 10 -5.94 -2.30 5.35
C LEU A 10 -6.68 -2.19 6.69
N LYS A 11 -7.74 -2.98 6.85
CA LYS A 11 -8.54 -3.11 8.07
C LYS A 11 -7.72 -3.51 9.31
N ARG A 12 -6.73 -4.39 9.16
CA ARG A 12 -5.83 -4.81 10.24
C ARG A 12 -4.81 -3.72 10.57
N SER A 13 -4.25 -3.08 9.56
CA SER A 13 -3.28 -2.00 9.74
C SER A 13 -3.90 -0.79 10.44
N VAL A 14 -5.10 -0.37 10.05
CA VAL A 14 -5.83 0.71 10.70
C VAL A 14 -6.09 0.40 12.18
N LYS A 15 -6.54 -0.83 12.52
CA LYS A 15 -6.76 -1.24 13.91
C LYS A 15 -5.49 -1.16 14.75
N ILE A 16 -4.37 -1.64 14.23
CA ILE A 16 -3.08 -1.62 14.94
C ILE A 16 -2.62 -0.19 15.18
N VAL A 17 -2.68 0.67 14.17
CA VAL A 17 -2.25 2.08 14.28
C VAL A 17 -3.12 2.83 15.29
N CYS A 18 -4.45 2.68 15.24
CA CYS A 18 -5.36 3.29 16.20
C CYS A 18 -5.09 2.82 17.64
N PHE A 19 -4.88 1.52 17.82
CA PHE A 19 -4.56 0.96 19.15
C PHE A 19 -3.25 1.52 19.70
N LEU A 20 -2.18 1.55 18.88
CA LEU A 20 -0.88 2.11 19.27
C LEU A 20 -0.97 3.60 19.60
N PHE A 21 -1.70 4.37 18.80
CA PHE A 21 -1.91 5.80 19.03
C PHE A 21 -2.57 6.06 20.37
N VAL A 22 -3.65 5.33 20.69
CA VAL A 22 -4.34 5.51 21.99
C VAL A 22 -3.48 5.02 23.15
N LEU A 23 -2.72 3.93 22.98
CA LEU A 23 -1.81 3.48 24.03
C LEU A 23 -0.76 4.57 24.38
N ILE A 24 -0.15 5.18 23.36
CA ILE A 24 0.80 6.28 23.55
C ILE A 24 0.12 7.48 24.21
N LEU A 25 -1.08 7.83 23.74
CA LEU A 25 -1.85 8.96 24.32
C LEU A 25 -2.17 8.72 25.79
N CYS A 26 -2.64 7.53 26.15
CA CYS A 26 -2.92 7.16 27.54
C CYS A 26 -1.66 7.23 28.41
N LEU A 27 -0.52 6.79 27.88
CA LEU A 27 0.74 6.84 28.60
C LEU A 27 1.20 8.29 28.85
N CYS A 28 1.15 9.14 27.83
CA CYS A 28 1.48 10.56 27.95
C CYS A 28 0.54 11.30 28.91
N LEU A 29 -0.76 11.05 28.80
CA LEU A 29 -1.74 11.65 29.70
C LEU A 29 -1.57 11.14 31.14
N GLY A 30 -1.32 9.85 31.35
CA GLY A 30 -1.05 9.29 32.67
C GLY A 30 0.12 9.93 33.37
N VAL A 31 1.25 10.11 32.66
CA VAL A 31 2.42 10.82 33.20
C VAL A 31 2.07 12.27 33.52
N SER A 32 1.40 12.98 32.61
CA SER A 32 1.00 14.37 32.82
C SER A 32 0.06 14.55 34.01
N ILE A 33 -0.92 13.68 34.15
CA ILE A 33 -1.85 13.67 35.27
C ILE A 33 -1.12 13.42 36.59
N TYR A 34 -0.24 12.41 36.63
CA TYR A 34 0.57 12.10 37.81
C TYR A 34 1.40 13.30 38.24
N LEU A 35 2.13 13.94 37.33
CA LEU A 35 2.96 15.10 37.64
C LEU A 35 2.12 16.30 38.11
N SER A 36 0.96 16.50 37.52
CA SER A 36 0.04 17.57 37.89
C SER A 36 -0.50 17.34 39.31
N TYR A 37 -0.94 16.13 39.66
CA TYR A 37 -1.40 15.80 41.01
C TYR A 37 -0.27 15.87 42.01
N LYS A 38 0.93 15.37 41.69
CA LYS A 38 2.10 15.49 42.54
C LYS A 38 2.37 16.96 42.90
N ASN A 39 2.47 17.82 41.90
CA ASN A 39 2.70 19.27 42.15
C ASN A 39 1.56 19.93 42.94
N PHE A 40 0.31 19.57 42.66
CA PHE A 40 -0.83 20.08 43.36
C PHE A 40 -0.80 19.71 44.85
N PHE A 41 -0.59 18.42 45.17
CA PHE A 41 -0.56 17.96 46.57
C PHE A 41 0.62 18.55 47.33
N PHE A 42 1.82 18.63 46.73
CA PHE A 42 2.97 19.26 47.38
C PHE A 42 2.70 20.75 47.69
N LYS A 43 2.11 21.48 46.77
CA LYS A 43 1.77 22.88 46.99
C LYS A 43 0.72 23.04 48.06
N GLN A 44 -0.31 22.20 48.06
CA GLN A 44 -1.34 22.20 49.11
C GLN A 44 -0.75 21.85 50.47
N SER A 45 0.16 20.86 50.56
CA SER A 45 0.86 20.51 51.79
C SER A 45 1.73 21.65 52.31
N GLN A 46 2.45 22.35 51.41
CA GLN A 46 3.21 23.55 51.83
C GLN A 46 2.34 24.65 52.41
N GLU A 47 1.19 24.90 51.76
CA GLU A 47 0.24 25.91 52.29
C GLU A 47 -0.36 25.48 53.65
N HIS A 48 -0.68 24.19 53.79
CA HIS A 48 -1.21 23.64 55.05
C HIS A 48 -0.16 23.74 56.17
N ILE A 49 1.07 23.25 55.95
CA ILE A 49 2.16 23.37 56.91
C ILE A 49 2.43 24.85 57.26
N ARG A 50 2.47 25.75 56.29
CA ARG A 50 2.67 27.18 56.50
C ARG A 50 1.60 27.77 57.40
N ASN A 51 0.36 27.38 57.19
CA ASN A 51 -0.76 27.86 58.02
C ASN A 51 -0.65 27.38 59.47
N ILE A 52 -0.32 26.10 59.68
CA ILE A 52 -0.06 25.55 61.03
C ILE A 52 1.12 26.26 61.71
N ILE A 53 2.26 26.39 61.05
CA ILE A 53 3.41 27.07 61.60
C ILE A 53 3.06 28.51 61.96
N THR A 54 2.42 29.25 61.05
CA THR A 54 2.07 30.65 61.30
C THR A 54 1.09 30.78 62.47
N TYR A 55 0.14 29.84 62.59
CA TYR A 55 -0.82 29.83 63.71
C TYR A 55 -0.14 29.52 65.03
N VAL A 56 0.77 28.54 65.07
CA VAL A 56 1.50 28.17 66.29
C VAL A 56 2.45 29.27 66.75
N ILE A 57 3.23 29.88 65.82
CA ILE A 57 4.17 30.95 66.16
C ILE A 57 3.48 32.11 66.86
N GLY A 58 2.23 32.43 66.49
CA GLY A 58 1.46 33.51 67.11
C GLY A 58 1.14 33.29 68.61
N HIS A 59 1.30 32.07 69.10
CA HIS A 59 1.01 31.68 70.49
C HIS A 59 2.26 31.39 71.33
N ILE A 60 3.47 31.44 70.71
CA ILE A 60 4.72 31.15 71.39
C ILE A 60 5.26 32.41 72.10
N ASP A 61 5.45 32.35 73.43
CA ASP A 61 6.32 33.27 74.14
C ASP A 61 7.76 32.74 74.05
N ASN A 62 8.57 33.33 73.10
CA ASN A 62 9.87 32.83 72.76
C ASN A 62 10.90 32.91 73.93
N ASP A 63 10.79 33.90 74.79
CA ASP A 63 11.74 34.03 75.91
C ASP A 63 11.39 33.05 77.05
N ASP A 64 10.11 32.82 77.33
CA ASP A 64 9.68 31.80 78.26
C ASP A 64 10.02 30.39 77.80
N LEU A 65 9.69 30.05 76.51
CA LEU A 65 9.97 28.74 75.93
C LEU A 65 11.47 28.44 75.89
N LYS A 66 12.30 29.45 75.57
CA LYS A 66 13.78 29.34 75.63
C LYS A 66 14.24 29.03 77.05
N ASN A 67 13.71 29.76 78.05
CA ASN A 67 14.07 29.54 79.47
C ASN A 67 13.65 28.11 79.92
N CYS A 68 12.49 27.61 79.53
CA CYS A 68 12.09 26.25 79.80
C CYS A 68 13.06 25.25 79.17
N SER A 69 13.43 25.47 77.91
CA SER A 69 14.41 24.64 77.19
C SER A 69 15.82 24.63 77.82
N ASP A 70 16.29 25.76 78.36
CA ASP A 70 17.58 25.87 79.02
C ASP A 70 17.58 25.27 80.44
N THR A 71 16.50 25.45 81.19
CA THR A 71 16.35 24.99 82.58
C THR A 71 15.79 23.59 82.70
N LYS A 72 15.14 23.06 81.65
CA LYS A 72 14.38 21.84 81.62
C LYS A 72 13.22 21.81 82.63
N VAL A 73 12.67 23.00 82.98
CA VAL A 73 11.56 23.18 83.91
C VAL A 73 10.39 23.82 83.17
N GLU A 74 9.22 23.18 83.26
CA GLU A 74 7.98 23.66 82.67
C GLU A 74 7.47 24.89 83.39
N SER A 75 7.11 25.95 82.68
CA SER A 75 6.41 27.10 83.13
C SER A 75 4.87 26.93 82.96
N ASP A 76 4.08 27.80 83.52
CA ASP A 76 2.62 27.81 83.27
C ASP A 76 2.32 28.15 81.79
N LYS A 77 3.10 29.05 81.17
CA LYS A 77 3.00 29.36 79.70
C LYS A 77 3.38 28.21 78.86
N TYR A 78 4.37 27.44 79.27
CA TYR A 78 4.72 26.23 78.60
C TYR A 78 3.57 25.21 78.52
N LYS A 79 2.88 25.01 79.62
CA LYS A 79 1.71 24.11 79.74
C LYS A 79 0.53 24.60 78.86
N GLU A 80 0.30 25.92 78.86
CA GLU A 80 -0.72 26.55 78.00
C GLU A 80 -0.36 26.30 76.50
N LEU A 81 0.94 26.48 76.09
CA LEU A 81 1.39 26.21 74.74
C LEU A 81 1.28 24.74 74.38
N MET A 82 1.62 23.83 75.31
CA MET A 82 1.48 22.39 75.11
C MET A 82 0.02 22.01 74.79
N THR A 83 -0.88 22.44 75.63
CA THR A 83 -2.35 22.20 75.45
C THR A 83 -2.83 22.78 74.09
N PHE A 84 -2.37 23.98 73.76
CA PHE A 84 -2.70 24.61 72.50
C PHE A 84 -2.15 23.84 71.28
N MET A 85 -0.87 23.35 71.34
CA MET A 85 -0.31 22.55 70.26
C MET A 85 -0.99 21.19 70.13
N ASP A 86 -1.43 20.61 71.26
CA ASP A 86 -2.24 19.37 71.23
C ASP A 86 -3.58 19.57 70.51
N ASP A 87 -4.30 20.67 70.81
CA ASP A 87 -5.55 21.03 70.13
C ASP A 87 -5.29 21.28 68.63
N VAL A 88 -4.21 21.95 68.25
CA VAL A 88 -3.82 22.15 66.85
C VAL A 88 -3.50 20.83 66.15
N LYS A 89 -2.85 19.88 66.83
CA LYS A 89 -2.59 18.54 66.24
C LYS A 89 -3.89 17.75 66.07
N GLU A 90 -4.83 17.81 67.01
CA GLU A 90 -6.13 17.14 66.91
C GLU A 90 -6.98 17.74 65.80
N ASP A 91 -7.04 19.09 65.68
CA ASP A 91 -7.93 19.78 64.74
C ASP A 91 -7.41 19.83 63.31
N LEU A 92 -6.08 19.97 63.09
CA LEU A 92 -5.45 20.16 61.80
C LEU A 92 -4.70 18.94 61.28
N ASP A 93 -4.62 17.87 62.08
CA ASP A 93 -4.15 16.54 61.73
C ASP A 93 -2.75 16.46 61.04
N PRO A 94 -1.72 17.23 61.52
CA PRO A 94 -0.37 16.95 61.08
C PRO A 94 0.11 15.61 61.66
N GLN A 95 0.96 14.86 60.93
CA GLN A 95 1.55 13.63 61.44
C GLN A 95 2.31 13.87 62.74
N TYR A 96 3.19 14.91 62.69
CA TYR A 96 3.91 15.37 63.85
C TYR A 96 3.91 16.90 63.92
N LEU A 97 3.80 17.42 65.14
CA LEU A 97 3.92 18.83 65.46
C LEU A 97 4.82 18.95 66.71
N TYR A 98 6.01 19.55 66.55
CA TYR A 98 7.02 19.52 67.58
C TYR A 98 7.95 20.72 67.55
N ILE A 99 8.65 20.96 68.69
CA ILE A 99 9.73 21.93 68.81
C ILE A 99 10.95 21.22 69.34
N ILE A 100 12.08 21.34 68.60
CA ILE A 100 13.34 20.65 68.87
C ILE A 100 14.53 21.63 68.86
N ARG A 101 15.62 21.20 69.48
CA ARG A 101 16.91 21.91 69.45
C ARG A 101 18.02 20.93 69.03
N PRO A 102 18.70 21.13 67.89
CA PRO A 102 19.83 20.32 67.56
C PRO A 102 21.03 20.69 68.45
N LEU A 103 21.72 19.68 68.99
CA LEU A 103 22.84 19.86 69.90
C LEU A 103 24.18 19.56 69.17
N ARG A 104 25.23 20.29 69.56
CA ARG A 104 26.60 20.09 69.02
C ARG A 104 27.57 19.49 70.01
N GLU A 105 27.11 18.87 71.10
CA GLU A 105 27.96 18.31 72.11
C GLU A 105 28.61 16.99 71.65
N ASP A 106 29.88 16.84 71.87
CA ASP A 106 30.72 15.64 71.69
C ASP A 106 30.69 14.95 70.30
N GLY A 107 30.33 15.67 69.22
CA GLY A 107 30.30 15.12 67.87
C GLY A 107 29.17 14.10 67.66
N GLY A 108 28.22 14.03 68.56
CA GLY A 108 27.03 13.14 68.48
C GLY A 108 25.91 13.73 67.62
N ASN A 109 25.00 12.87 67.23
CA ASN A 109 23.83 13.22 66.42
C ASN A 109 22.61 13.39 67.36
N HIS A 110 22.66 14.42 68.24
CA HIS A 110 21.69 14.58 69.29
C HIS A 110 20.70 15.71 68.97
N VAL A 111 19.45 15.44 69.29
CA VAL A 111 18.37 16.44 69.19
C VAL A 111 17.66 16.45 70.56
N MET A 112 17.56 17.63 71.15
CA MET A 112 16.80 17.79 72.40
C MET A 112 15.35 18.15 72.06
N ILE A 113 14.42 17.50 72.66
CA ILE A 113 13.00 17.80 72.56
C ILE A 113 12.68 18.99 73.48
N ILE A 114 12.03 20.01 72.93
CA ILE A 114 11.52 21.13 73.68
C ILE A 114 10.04 20.90 73.97
N LEU A 115 9.25 20.56 72.93
CA LEU A 115 7.81 20.26 73.07
C LEU A 115 7.36 19.36 71.93
N THR A 116 6.55 18.36 72.23
CA THR A 116 5.88 17.53 71.23
C THR A 116 4.38 17.57 71.49
N ALA A 117 3.60 17.84 70.47
CA ALA A 117 2.14 17.82 70.53
C ALA A 117 1.63 16.38 70.44
N GLU A 118 0.60 16.06 71.25
CA GLU A 118 -0.07 14.76 71.26
C GLU A 118 -1.55 14.88 70.95
N ASN A 119 -2.05 14.07 70.03
CA ASN A 119 -3.49 13.91 69.84
C ASN A 119 -4.06 12.78 70.71
N ASN A 120 -5.35 12.50 70.61
CA ASN A 120 -5.98 11.46 71.39
C ASN A 120 -5.44 10.05 71.07
N TYR A 121 -5.01 9.79 69.83
CA TYR A 121 -4.37 8.53 69.41
C TYR A 121 -3.02 8.35 70.14
N ASP A 122 -2.19 9.34 70.11
CA ASP A 122 -0.87 9.29 70.76
C ASP A 122 -0.98 9.05 72.26
N ARG A 123 -1.95 9.70 72.93
CA ARG A 123 -2.14 9.59 74.36
C ARG A 123 -2.67 8.26 74.85
N TYR A 124 -3.55 7.60 74.08
CA TYR A 124 -4.26 6.43 74.55
C TYR A 124 -3.87 5.14 73.83
N GLU A 125 -3.40 5.20 72.59
CA GLU A 125 -3.12 4.02 71.80
C GLU A 125 -1.63 3.86 71.45
N ASN A 126 -0.82 4.93 71.37
CA ASN A 126 0.58 4.91 70.96
C ASN A 126 1.48 5.59 72.02
N THR A 127 1.50 5.06 73.22
CA THR A 127 2.25 5.63 74.36
C THR A 127 3.72 5.33 74.38
N GLU A 128 4.25 4.46 73.50
CA GLU A 128 5.66 4.03 73.47
C GLU A 128 6.62 5.09 72.86
N GLY A 129 6.12 6.24 72.42
CA GLY A 129 6.90 7.28 71.74
C GLY A 129 6.85 8.66 72.41
N ASN A 130 6.29 8.79 73.60
CA ASN A 130 6.09 10.08 74.25
C ASN A 130 7.47 10.68 74.68
N LEU A 131 7.78 11.87 74.16
CA LEU A 131 8.99 12.60 74.39
C LEU A 131 8.69 13.85 75.22
N TYR A 132 9.46 14.07 76.30
CA TYR A 132 9.23 15.13 77.24
C TYR A 132 10.28 16.26 77.12
N LEU A 133 10.03 17.39 77.74
CA LEU A 133 10.94 18.52 77.81
C LEU A 133 12.32 18.11 78.31
N GLY A 134 13.34 18.29 77.49
CA GLY A 134 14.72 18.02 77.84
C GLY A 134 15.20 16.60 77.51
N ASP A 135 14.30 15.74 76.96
CA ASP A 135 14.73 14.44 76.45
C ASP A 135 15.67 14.63 75.26
N ILE A 136 16.74 13.84 75.24
CA ILE A 136 17.77 13.87 74.20
C ILE A 136 17.64 12.54 73.45
N THR A 137 17.36 12.65 72.16
CA THR A 137 17.31 11.47 71.26
C THR A 137 18.74 11.11 70.86
N GLU A 138 19.06 9.83 71.03
CA GLU A 138 20.39 9.30 70.65
C GLU A 138 20.29 8.49 69.37
N ASP A 139 20.59 7.85 68.69
CA ASP A 139 20.55 6.99 67.52
C ASP A 139 19.34 7.13 66.60
N GLU A 140 18.40 8.02 66.84
CA GLU A 140 17.18 8.23 66.05
C GLU A 140 17.41 9.16 64.83
N TYR A 141 18.48 9.97 64.89
CA TYR A 141 18.85 10.91 63.83
C TYR A 141 20.26 10.63 63.30
N THR A 142 20.43 10.70 61.99
CA THR A 142 21.74 10.64 61.36
C THR A 142 22.50 11.97 61.52
N LYS A 143 23.82 11.92 61.37
CA LYS A 143 24.64 13.13 61.38
C LYS A 143 24.21 14.15 60.30
N GLU A 144 23.78 13.65 59.12
CA GLU A 144 23.33 14.49 58.02
C GLU A 144 22.04 15.23 58.39
N GLU A 145 21.11 14.57 59.07
CA GLU A 145 19.86 15.18 59.51
C GLU A 145 20.13 16.28 60.56
N VAL A 146 20.97 16.02 61.55
CA VAL A 146 21.34 17.04 62.57
C VAL A 146 22.09 18.21 61.95
N ASP A 147 23.01 17.96 61.02
CA ASP A 147 23.68 19.01 60.25
C ASP A 147 22.70 19.84 59.40
N ASN A 148 21.64 19.25 58.89
CA ASN A 148 20.58 19.96 58.18
C ASN A 148 19.75 20.80 59.13
N TYR A 149 19.39 20.30 60.33
CA TYR A 149 18.72 21.13 61.36
C TYR A 149 19.55 22.35 61.78
N HIS A 150 20.89 22.21 61.88
CA HIS A 150 21.76 23.35 62.14
C HIS A 150 21.75 24.39 61.00
N LYS A 151 21.65 23.96 59.71
CA LYS A 151 21.47 24.89 58.61
C LYS A 151 20.10 25.57 58.62
N ILE A 152 19.04 24.82 59.04
CA ILE A 152 17.71 25.36 59.21
C ILE A 152 17.67 26.44 60.29
N MET A 153 18.44 26.28 61.38
CA MET A 153 18.58 27.32 62.44
C MET A 153 19.10 28.68 61.94
N GLU A 154 19.79 28.69 60.79
CA GLU A 154 20.25 29.92 60.16
C GLU A 154 19.20 30.57 59.26
N ALA A 155 18.17 29.84 58.84
CA ALA A 155 17.14 30.31 57.93
C ALA A 155 16.22 31.34 58.58
N LYS A 156 15.67 32.29 57.78
CA LYS A 156 14.73 33.31 58.21
C LYS A 156 13.30 32.97 57.85
N ASP A 157 13.12 32.14 56.81
CA ASP A 157 11.80 31.74 56.33
C ASP A 157 11.58 30.25 56.61
N ILE A 158 10.34 29.79 56.39
CA ILE A 158 9.97 28.38 56.50
C ILE A 158 10.73 27.57 55.46
N VAL A 159 11.48 26.56 55.87
CA VAL A 159 12.18 25.61 55.03
C VAL A 159 11.32 24.35 54.85
N PHE A 160 11.07 23.97 53.60
CA PHE A 160 10.36 22.74 53.27
C PHE A 160 11.28 21.68 52.71
N MET A 161 11.17 20.44 53.20
CA MET A 161 11.93 19.31 52.70
C MET A 161 11.22 17.98 52.89
N GLU A 162 11.56 16.99 52.04
CA GLU A 162 11.23 15.59 52.30
C GLU A 162 12.23 15.05 53.34
N SER A 163 11.75 14.38 54.35
CA SER A 163 12.57 13.74 55.37
C SER A 163 12.20 12.28 55.54
N ALA A 164 13.23 11.44 55.66
CA ALA A 164 13.09 10.02 55.95
C ALA A 164 13.87 9.72 57.21
N THR A 165 13.23 9.78 58.34
CA THR A 165 13.82 9.55 59.69
C THR A 165 13.35 8.20 60.23
N TYR A 166 13.86 7.86 61.39
CA TYR A 166 13.32 6.73 62.22
C TYR A 166 11.80 6.79 62.38
N TRP A 167 11.24 7.99 62.43
CA TRP A 167 9.82 8.28 62.62
C TRP A 167 8.95 8.13 61.36
N GLY A 168 9.56 7.89 60.23
CA GLY A 168 8.86 7.67 58.96
C GLY A 168 9.29 8.57 57.83
N HIS A 169 8.52 8.50 56.74
CA HIS A 169 8.69 9.31 55.53
C HIS A 169 7.69 10.47 55.56
N SER A 170 8.18 11.70 55.73
CA SER A 170 7.34 12.87 55.90
C SER A 170 7.75 14.00 54.95
N TYR A 171 6.79 14.84 54.64
CA TYR A 171 7.02 16.16 54.07
C TYR A 171 6.95 17.18 55.18
N CYS A 172 8.11 17.83 55.47
CA CYS A 172 8.30 18.62 56.65
C CYS A 172 8.44 20.10 56.31
N GLY A 173 7.92 20.93 57.20
CA GLY A 173 8.17 22.35 57.20
C GLY A 173 8.78 22.77 58.54
N PHE A 174 9.84 23.51 58.50
CA PHE A 174 10.63 23.93 59.65
C PHE A 174 10.67 25.45 59.74
N TYR A 175 10.52 25.97 60.96
CA TYR A 175 10.65 27.38 61.25
C TYR A 175 11.58 27.59 62.44
N THR A 176 12.57 28.46 62.30
CA THR A 176 13.56 28.77 63.35
C THR A 176 12.97 29.72 64.39
N LEU A 177 12.85 29.26 65.62
CA LEU A 177 12.43 30.09 66.76
C LEU A 177 13.62 30.91 67.25
N ARG A 178 13.36 32.21 67.52
CA ARG A 178 14.37 33.17 67.97
C ARG A 178 13.88 33.88 69.20
N ASP A 179 14.81 34.11 70.15
CA ASP A 179 14.53 34.90 71.37
C ASP A 179 14.34 36.40 71.02
N SER A 180 14.04 37.21 72.04
CA SER A 180 13.87 38.67 71.92
C SER A 180 15.14 39.40 71.42
N HIS A 181 16.31 38.79 71.48
CA HIS A 181 17.58 39.30 70.97
C HIS A 181 17.89 38.83 69.56
N GLY A 182 17.01 37.99 68.94
CA GLY A 182 17.17 37.44 67.61
C GLY A 182 18.03 36.19 67.54
N ALA A 183 18.50 35.62 68.65
CA ALA A 183 19.31 34.42 68.70
C ALA A 183 18.44 33.18 68.50
N PRO A 184 18.80 32.25 67.57
CA PRO A 184 18.07 31.03 67.35
C PRO A 184 18.21 30.08 68.55
N TYR A 185 17.13 29.47 69.02
CA TYR A 185 17.17 28.55 70.15
C TYR A 185 16.44 27.20 69.89
N GLY A 186 15.62 27.13 68.88
CA GLY A 186 14.87 25.91 68.53
C GLY A 186 14.29 25.96 67.12
N ILE A 187 13.75 24.86 66.71
CA ILE A 187 13.06 24.68 65.43
C ILE A 187 11.64 24.16 65.72
N LEU A 188 10.61 24.86 65.24
CA LEU A 188 9.27 24.34 65.12
C LEU A 188 9.12 23.51 63.87
N GLY A 189 8.81 22.23 63.99
CA GLY A 189 8.59 21.29 62.91
C GLY A 189 7.15 20.88 62.77
N VAL A 190 6.67 20.78 61.53
CA VAL A 190 5.36 20.26 61.16
C VAL A 190 5.54 19.26 60.05
N ASP A 191 5.12 18.05 60.29
CA ASP A 191 5.31 16.93 59.34
C ASP A 191 3.97 16.40 58.87
N ILE A 192 3.90 16.08 57.57
CA ILE A 192 2.77 15.43 56.90
C ILE A 192 3.23 14.10 56.35
N ASP A 193 2.44 13.02 56.52
CA ASP A 193 2.77 11.67 56.02
C ASP A 193 2.86 11.62 54.50
N LEU A 194 4.06 11.43 53.99
CA LEU A 194 4.33 11.25 52.56
C LEU A 194 3.78 9.94 52.02
N THR A 195 3.73 8.88 52.84
CA THR A 195 3.22 7.58 52.41
C THR A 195 1.73 7.64 52.07
N GLN A 196 0.96 8.34 52.91
CA GLN A 196 -0.46 8.54 52.65
C GLN A 196 -0.67 9.47 51.45
N MET A 197 0.10 10.56 51.38
CA MET A 197 0.05 11.49 50.25
C MET A 197 0.34 10.82 48.89
N TYR A 198 1.36 9.97 48.82
CA TYR A 198 1.64 9.22 47.55
C TYR A 198 0.55 8.23 47.20
N LYS A 199 -0.06 7.56 48.19
CA LYS A 199 -1.25 6.70 47.95
C LYS A 199 -2.39 7.48 47.34
N ASP A 200 -2.70 8.66 47.90
CA ASP A 200 -3.78 9.52 47.41
C ASP A 200 -3.52 10.02 45.98
N ILE A 201 -2.27 10.41 45.70
CA ILE A 201 -1.83 10.77 44.32
C ILE A 201 -2.06 9.61 43.37
N LEU A 202 -1.64 8.38 43.74
CA LEU A 202 -1.81 7.19 42.92
C LEU A 202 -3.27 6.85 42.67
N PHE A 203 -4.12 6.87 43.73
CA PHE A 203 -5.54 6.60 43.58
C PHE A 203 -6.21 7.60 42.63
N LYS A 204 -6.00 8.91 42.85
CA LYS A 204 -6.55 9.96 41.98
C LYS A 204 -6.07 9.85 40.54
N THR A 205 -4.77 9.52 40.35
CA THR A 205 -4.20 9.30 39.02
C THR A 205 -4.85 8.09 38.34
N PHE A 206 -5.05 7.00 39.10
CA PHE A 206 -5.70 5.78 38.58
C PHE A 206 -7.16 6.03 38.17
N ASP A 207 -7.93 6.73 39.00
CA ASP A 207 -9.33 7.08 38.70
C ASP A 207 -9.44 7.89 37.41
N MET A 208 -8.58 8.90 37.24
CA MET A 208 -8.56 9.71 36.04
C MET A 208 -8.09 8.92 34.81
N LEU A 209 -7.11 8.04 34.97
CA LEU A 209 -6.65 7.18 33.89
C LEU A 209 -7.75 6.22 33.42
N LEU A 210 -8.53 5.68 34.34
CA LEU A 210 -9.66 4.80 34.03
C LEU A 210 -10.73 5.53 33.19
N ILE A 211 -11.05 6.77 33.51
CA ILE A 211 -11.96 7.60 32.71
C ILE A 211 -11.40 7.81 31.30
N VAL A 212 -10.12 8.14 31.18
CA VAL A 212 -9.45 8.33 29.88
C VAL A 212 -9.50 7.04 29.04
N ILE A 213 -9.25 5.87 29.64
CA ILE A 213 -9.31 4.57 28.96
C ILE A 213 -10.73 4.27 28.46
N ILE A 214 -11.76 4.53 29.27
CA ILE A 214 -13.16 4.29 28.88
C ILE A 214 -13.55 5.20 27.69
N ILE A 215 -13.27 6.49 27.79
CA ILE A 215 -13.60 7.47 26.74
C ILE A 215 -12.79 7.15 25.46
N GLY A 216 -11.48 6.88 25.60
CA GLY A 216 -10.62 6.51 24.50
C GLY A 216 -11.05 5.21 23.82
N GLY A 217 -11.44 4.19 24.58
CA GLY A 217 -11.97 2.94 24.07
C GLY A 217 -13.26 3.11 23.29
N LEU A 218 -14.20 3.93 23.81
CA LEU A 218 -15.44 4.27 23.12
C LEU A 218 -15.16 5.00 21.80
N PHE A 219 -14.23 5.97 21.83
CA PHE A 219 -13.83 6.70 20.63
C PHE A 219 -13.23 5.77 19.57
N ILE A 220 -12.30 4.88 19.96
CA ILE A 220 -11.72 3.87 19.03
C ILE A 220 -12.82 3.00 18.43
N PHE A 221 -13.74 2.52 19.25
CA PHE A 221 -14.83 1.65 18.80
C PHE A 221 -15.68 2.34 17.72
N VAL A 222 -16.12 3.56 17.97
CA VAL A 222 -16.89 4.37 17.00
C VAL A 222 -16.07 4.66 15.75
N PHE A 223 -14.81 5.05 15.91
CA PHE A 223 -13.91 5.36 14.80
C PHE A 223 -13.64 4.14 13.90
N LEU A 224 -13.46 2.95 14.48
CA LEU A 224 -13.26 1.72 13.71
C LEU A 224 -14.50 1.33 12.91
N ILE A 225 -15.69 1.48 13.49
CA ILE A 225 -16.95 1.25 12.77
C ILE A 225 -17.08 2.24 11.61
N TRP A 226 -16.83 3.52 11.88
CA TRP A 226 -16.92 4.57 10.87
C TRP A 226 -15.94 4.31 9.72
N THR A 227 -14.68 4.01 10.02
CA THR A 227 -13.63 3.74 9.02
C THR A 227 -13.95 2.47 8.22
N SER A 228 -14.45 1.40 8.88
CA SER A 228 -14.84 0.17 8.18
C SER A 228 -15.93 0.48 7.16
N LYS A 229 -17.00 1.12 7.59
CA LYS A 229 -18.18 1.40 6.77
C LYS A 229 -17.92 2.41 5.64
N ASN A 230 -17.10 3.44 5.90
CA ASN A 230 -16.95 4.55 4.96
C ASN A 230 -15.71 4.44 4.06
N ILE A 231 -14.73 3.62 4.41
CA ILE A 231 -13.47 3.53 3.68
C ILE A 231 -13.13 2.08 3.32
N THR A 232 -13.00 1.21 4.32
CA THR A 232 -12.37 -0.09 4.11
C THR A 232 -13.27 -1.06 3.35
N ASP A 233 -14.54 -1.18 3.74
CA ASP A 233 -15.49 -2.10 3.11
C ASP A 233 -15.81 -1.69 1.65
N PRO A 234 -16.03 -0.39 1.33
CA PRO A 234 -16.20 0.07 -0.05
C PRO A 234 -14.97 -0.19 -0.94
N ILE A 235 -13.75 0.00 -0.44
CA ILE A 235 -12.52 -0.29 -1.19
C ILE A 235 -12.40 -1.80 -1.45
N GLU A 236 -12.71 -2.66 -0.47
CA GLU A 236 -12.70 -4.13 -0.64
C GLU A 236 -13.73 -4.59 -1.67
N MET A 237 -14.91 -3.98 -1.70
CA MET A 237 -15.93 -4.24 -2.71
C MET A 237 -15.44 -3.85 -4.11
N LEU A 238 -14.79 -2.70 -4.25
CA LEU A 238 -14.25 -2.22 -5.51
C LEU A 238 -13.12 -3.13 -6.03
N GLU A 239 -12.22 -3.56 -5.13
CA GLU A 239 -11.16 -4.53 -5.46
C GLU A 239 -11.75 -5.84 -6.01
N LYS A 240 -12.77 -6.39 -5.35
CA LYS A 240 -13.43 -7.63 -5.81
C LYS A 240 -14.07 -7.46 -7.18
N SER A 241 -14.76 -6.34 -7.43
CA SER A 241 -15.37 -6.05 -8.73
C SER A 241 -14.30 -5.92 -9.83
N ALA A 242 -13.17 -5.23 -9.54
CA ALA A 242 -12.07 -5.09 -10.48
C ALA A 242 -11.39 -6.43 -10.79
N LEU A 243 -11.15 -7.26 -9.78
CA LEU A 243 -10.60 -8.61 -9.97
C LEU A 243 -11.54 -9.50 -10.77
N GLY A 244 -12.85 -9.44 -10.52
CA GLY A 244 -13.88 -10.15 -11.28
C GLY A 244 -13.87 -9.77 -12.76
N TYR A 245 -13.73 -8.48 -13.07
CA TYR A 245 -13.60 -7.98 -14.44
C TYR A 245 -12.35 -8.53 -15.15
N ILE A 246 -11.19 -8.52 -14.47
CA ILE A 246 -9.94 -9.07 -15.00
C ILE A 246 -10.06 -10.58 -15.23
N GLU A 247 -10.74 -11.30 -14.35
CA GLU A 247 -10.91 -12.74 -14.52
C GLU A 247 -11.84 -13.07 -15.68
N GLN A 248 -12.95 -12.35 -15.83
CA GLN A 248 -13.84 -12.47 -16.97
C GLN A 248 -13.11 -12.18 -18.29
N SER A 249 -12.22 -11.19 -18.35
CA SER A 249 -11.49 -10.81 -19.57
C SER A 249 -10.61 -11.93 -20.14
N LYS A 250 -10.20 -12.90 -19.32
CA LYS A 250 -9.37 -14.05 -19.77
C LYS A 250 -10.16 -15.11 -20.53
N TYR A 251 -11.45 -15.22 -20.28
CA TYR A 251 -12.31 -16.30 -20.80
C TYR A 251 -13.32 -15.82 -21.84
N VAL A 252 -13.48 -14.53 -22.00
CA VAL A 252 -14.47 -13.95 -22.91
C VAL A 252 -13.83 -13.69 -24.27
N SER A 253 -14.38 -14.34 -25.30
CA SER A 253 -13.92 -14.24 -26.69
C SER A 253 -14.39 -12.96 -27.40
N SER A 254 -15.28 -12.18 -26.82
CA SER A 254 -15.83 -10.94 -27.41
C SER A 254 -15.95 -9.85 -26.37
N PRO A 255 -15.45 -8.63 -26.65
CA PRO A 255 -15.51 -7.49 -25.75
C PRO A 255 -16.94 -7.12 -25.30
N ASP A 256 -17.96 -7.38 -26.12
CA ASP A 256 -19.36 -7.10 -25.81
C ASP A 256 -19.86 -7.79 -24.54
N LYS A 257 -19.28 -8.94 -24.21
CA LYS A 257 -19.65 -9.76 -23.05
C LYS A 257 -18.92 -9.35 -21.78
N LEU A 258 -17.92 -8.47 -21.89
CA LEU A 258 -17.22 -7.92 -20.73
C LEU A 258 -18.12 -6.90 -20.03
N LYS A 259 -18.39 -7.12 -18.75
CA LYS A 259 -19.18 -6.21 -17.93
C LYS A 259 -18.49 -5.98 -16.59
N PHE A 260 -18.20 -4.74 -16.28
CA PHE A 260 -17.78 -4.35 -14.94
C PHE A 260 -19.00 -4.34 -14.02
N GLU A 261 -18.98 -5.21 -12.99
CA GLU A 261 -20.01 -5.20 -11.95
C GLU A 261 -19.69 -4.11 -10.95
N LYS A 262 -20.22 -2.91 -11.18
CA LYS A 262 -20.04 -1.78 -10.31
C LYS A 262 -20.59 -2.06 -8.91
N PRO A 263 -19.76 -1.95 -7.84
CA PRO A 263 -20.23 -2.15 -6.48
C PRO A 263 -21.19 -1.03 -6.06
N ASN A 264 -22.22 -1.39 -5.29
CA ASN A 264 -23.19 -0.43 -4.78
C ASN A 264 -22.58 0.34 -3.57
N ILE A 265 -21.82 1.39 -3.85
CA ILE A 265 -21.22 2.28 -2.86
C ILE A 265 -22.20 3.43 -2.64
N THR A 266 -22.81 3.50 -1.45
CA THR A 266 -23.85 4.49 -1.11
C THR A 266 -23.29 5.75 -0.46
N ILE A 267 -21.97 5.85 -0.29
CA ILE A 267 -21.30 6.92 0.44
C ILE A 267 -20.75 7.90 -0.58
N LYS A 268 -21.18 9.17 -0.48
CA LYS A 268 -20.72 10.26 -1.35
C LYS A 268 -19.34 10.76 -0.90
N ASN A 269 -18.28 10.05 -1.30
CA ASN A 269 -16.90 10.41 -1.02
C ASN A 269 -15.99 10.04 -2.22
N GLU A 270 -14.68 10.18 -2.02
CA GLU A 270 -13.67 9.89 -3.04
C GLU A 270 -13.71 8.42 -3.52
N VAL A 271 -14.17 7.49 -2.69
CA VAL A 271 -14.28 6.07 -3.05
C VAL A 271 -15.42 5.84 -4.05
N GLU A 272 -16.55 6.53 -3.90
CA GLU A 272 -17.62 6.53 -4.91
C GLU A 272 -17.14 7.15 -6.23
N SER A 273 -16.43 8.29 -6.16
CA SER A 273 -15.84 8.93 -7.34
C SER A 273 -14.86 8.00 -8.05
N LEU A 274 -14.02 7.28 -7.31
CA LEU A 274 -13.10 6.28 -7.85
C LEU A 274 -13.87 5.13 -8.53
N SER A 275 -14.94 4.64 -7.91
CA SER A 275 -15.81 3.60 -8.49
C SER A 275 -16.41 4.03 -9.82
N ASN A 276 -16.91 5.29 -9.91
CA ASN A 276 -17.46 5.85 -11.13
C ASN A 276 -16.39 5.99 -12.22
N THR A 277 -15.19 6.42 -11.84
CA THR A 277 -14.05 6.57 -12.77
C THR A 277 -13.63 5.22 -13.34
N ILE A 278 -13.55 4.16 -12.53
CA ILE A 278 -13.22 2.81 -13.00
C ILE A 278 -14.32 2.28 -13.92
N ASP A 279 -15.58 2.51 -13.61
CA ASP A 279 -16.72 2.13 -14.45
C ASP A 279 -16.60 2.77 -15.84
N THR A 280 -16.43 4.08 -15.91
CA THR A 280 -16.21 4.81 -17.17
C THR A 280 -14.95 4.34 -17.92
N MET A 281 -13.87 4.07 -17.20
CA MET A 281 -12.62 3.57 -17.80
C MET A 281 -12.82 2.18 -18.43
N THR A 282 -13.56 1.28 -17.78
CA THR A 282 -13.84 -0.04 -18.32
C THR A 282 -14.76 -0.01 -19.52
N GLU A 283 -15.73 0.89 -19.56
CA GLU A 283 -16.56 1.13 -20.74
C GLU A 283 -15.73 1.67 -21.91
N ASN A 284 -14.89 2.66 -21.69
CA ASN A 284 -13.99 3.20 -22.73
C ASN A 284 -13.04 2.13 -23.30
N ILE A 285 -12.46 1.29 -22.43
CA ILE A 285 -11.58 0.18 -22.87
C ILE A 285 -12.37 -0.78 -23.77
N LYS A 286 -13.60 -1.12 -23.43
CA LYS A 286 -14.45 -1.97 -24.25
C LYS A 286 -14.70 -1.35 -25.63
N ASP A 287 -15.02 -0.07 -25.68
CA ASP A 287 -15.27 0.64 -26.94
C ASP A 287 -14.00 0.70 -27.81
N TYR A 288 -12.83 0.96 -27.22
CA TYR A 288 -11.56 0.91 -27.94
C TYR A 288 -11.24 -0.50 -28.50
N MET A 289 -11.51 -1.55 -27.73
CA MET A 289 -11.32 -2.92 -28.21
C MET A 289 -12.22 -3.23 -29.41
N LEU A 290 -13.47 -2.79 -29.39
CA LEU A 290 -14.39 -2.95 -30.52
C LEU A 290 -13.90 -2.19 -31.76
N GLN A 291 -13.45 -0.95 -31.61
CA GLN A 291 -12.87 -0.17 -32.71
C GLN A 291 -11.62 -0.82 -33.33
N VAL A 292 -10.74 -1.39 -32.48
CA VAL A 292 -9.55 -2.10 -32.97
C VAL A 292 -9.95 -3.33 -33.79
N ILE A 293 -10.90 -4.13 -33.31
CA ILE A 293 -11.39 -5.32 -34.03
C ILE A 293 -12.02 -4.93 -35.38
N GLU A 294 -12.78 -3.85 -35.45
CA GLU A 294 -13.36 -3.36 -36.68
C GLU A 294 -12.29 -2.87 -37.68
N ALA A 295 -11.29 -2.09 -37.20
CA ALA A 295 -10.18 -1.62 -38.02
C ALA A 295 -9.32 -2.79 -38.57
N GLU A 296 -9.12 -3.85 -37.76
CA GLU A 296 -8.43 -5.08 -38.21
C GLU A 296 -9.19 -5.79 -39.32
N LYS A 297 -10.52 -5.90 -39.20
CA LYS A 297 -11.37 -6.49 -40.25
C LYS A 297 -11.34 -5.67 -41.54
N GLU A 298 -11.46 -4.36 -41.43
CA GLU A 298 -11.36 -3.46 -42.60
C GLU A 298 -9.96 -3.58 -43.28
N THR A 299 -8.90 -3.61 -42.49
CA THR A 299 -7.53 -3.76 -42.99
C THR A 299 -7.36 -5.10 -43.71
N ALA A 300 -7.87 -6.20 -43.13
CA ALA A 300 -7.82 -7.53 -43.75
C ALA A 300 -8.62 -7.56 -45.05
N HIS A 301 -9.81 -6.93 -45.09
CA HIS A 301 -10.63 -6.82 -46.29
C HIS A 301 -9.96 -6.00 -47.38
N MET A 302 -9.42 -4.82 -47.03
CA MET A 302 -8.67 -4.00 -47.98
C MET A 302 -7.47 -4.74 -48.59
N LYS A 303 -6.73 -5.51 -47.78
CA LYS A 303 -5.61 -6.32 -48.24
C LYS A 303 -6.05 -7.44 -49.17
N GLU A 304 -7.21 -8.07 -48.94
CA GLU A 304 -7.76 -9.10 -49.83
C GLU A 304 -8.16 -8.48 -51.17
N VAL A 305 -8.86 -7.36 -51.15
CA VAL A 305 -9.21 -6.63 -52.39
C VAL A 305 -7.97 -6.18 -53.13
N ALA A 306 -6.96 -5.61 -52.45
CA ALA A 306 -5.72 -5.15 -53.07
C ALA A 306 -4.88 -6.30 -53.70
N ASN A 307 -5.04 -7.53 -53.23
CA ASN A 307 -4.30 -8.71 -53.67
C ASN A 307 -5.05 -9.61 -54.66
N THR A 308 -6.24 -9.20 -55.08
CA THR A 308 -7.10 -9.97 -56.02
C THR A 308 -7.15 -9.29 -57.39
N ASP A 309 -7.12 -10.05 -58.46
CA ASP A 309 -7.35 -9.58 -59.83
C ASP A 309 -8.86 -9.35 -60.08
N SER A 310 -9.18 -8.16 -60.50
CA SER A 310 -10.62 -7.73 -60.65
C SER A 310 -11.38 -8.48 -61.75
N LEU A 311 -10.70 -9.02 -62.79
CA LEU A 311 -11.36 -9.70 -63.87
C LEU A 311 -11.55 -11.20 -63.55
N THR A 312 -10.58 -11.84 -62.95
CA THR A 312 -10.52 -13.29 -62.79
C THR A 312 -10.77 -13.80 -61.35
N GLY A 313 -10.68 -12.90 -60.36
CA GLY A 313 -10.83 -13.27 -58.94
C GLY A 313 -9.66 -14.02 -58.34
N VAL A 314 -8.64 -14.41 -59.10
CA VAL A 314 -7.43 -15.03 -58.57
C VAL A 314 -6.49 -13.97 -57.98
N LYS A 315 -5.38 -14.40 -57.39
CA LYS A 315 -4.39 -13.47 -56.84
C LYS A 315 -3.73 -12.65 -57.97
N ASN A 316 -3.50 -11.38 -57.73
CA ASN A 316 -2.88 -10.47 -58.69
C ASN A 316 -1.34 -10.44 -58.58
N LYS A 317 -0.70 -9.63 -59.41
CA LYS A 317 0.75 -9.42 -59.43
C LYS A 317 1.34 -8.95 -58.09
N LEU A 318 0.62 -8.14 -57.34
CA LEU A 318 1.06 -7.69 -56.01
C LEU A 318 1.13 -8.88 -55.02
N ALA A 319 0.07 -9.67 -54.98
CA ALA A 319 0.03 -10.89 -54.18
C ALA A 319 1.12 -11.91 -54.56
N PHE A 320 1.43 -12.01 -55.85
CA PHE A 320 2.56 -12.84 -56.31
C PHE A 320 3.89 -12.32 -55.77
N LYS A 321 4.14 -11.01 -55.85
CA LYS A 321 5.37 -10.40 -55.30
C LYS A 321 5.52 -10.65 -53.82
N GLU A 322 4.47 -10.40 -53.02
CA GLU A 322 4.45 -10.69 -51.56
C GLU A 322 4.78 -12.18 -51.28
N ARG A 323 4.22 -13.10 -52.12
CA ARG A 323 4.45 -14.53 -51.98
C ARG A 323 5.92 -14.92 -52.30
N VAL A 324 6.49 -14.31 -53.29
CA VAL A 324 7.91 -14.48 -53.66
C VAL A 324 8.82 -14.03 -52.55
N GLU A 325 8.57 -12.84 -51.98
CA GLU A 325 9.35 -12.32 -50.85
C GLU A 325 9.24 -13.26 -49.63
N PHE A 326 8.04 -13.75 -49.32
CA PHE A 326 7.83 -14.72 -48.24
C PHE A 326 8.60 -16.03 -48.47
N LEU A 327 8.56 -16.57 -49.67
CA LEU A 327 9.26 -17.82 -50.00
C LEU A 327 10.79 -17.64 -50.01
N ASN A 328 11.27 -16.50 -50.46
CA ASN A 328 12.71 -16.18 -50.42
C ASN A 328 13.22 -16.11 -48.95
N GLY A 329 12.45 -15.51 -48.03
CA GLY A 329 12.77 -15.56 -46.61
C GLY A 329 12.86 -17.00 -46.08
N LYS A 330 11.93 -17.87 -46.48
CA LYS A 330 11.91 -19.28 -46.09
C LYS A 330 13.05 -20.09 -46.70
N ILE A 331 13.52 -19.76 -47.93
CA ILE A 331 14.68 -20.36 -48.55
C ILE A 331 15.95 -20.01 -47.76
N GLN A 332 16.13 -18.74 -47.39
CA GLN A 332 17.26 -18.27 -46.58
C GLN A 332 17.33 -18.94 -45.20
N GLU A 333 16.18 -19.18 -44.58
CA GLU A 333 16.07 -19.88 -43.29
C GLU A 333 16.19 -21.41 -43.42
N ASN A 334 16.36 -21.97 -44.63
CA ASN A 334 16.35 -23.42 -44.94
C ASN A 334 15.05 -24.13 -44.46
N LEU A 335 13.95 -23.41 -44.40
CA LEU A 335 12.64 -23.93 -43.95
C LEU A 335 11.75 -24.46 -45.09
N ILE A 336 12.08 -24.11 -46.34
CA ILE A 336 11.39 -24.63 -47.51
C ILE A 336 12.19 -25.82 -48.07
N LYS A 337 11.45 -26.91 -48.30
CA LYS A 337 12.05 -28.14 -48.83
C LYS A 337 11.80 -28.29 -50.32
N ASP A 338 10.63 -27.88 -50.80
CA ASP A 338 10.20 -28.19 -52.16
C ASP A 338 9.06 -27.27 -52.63
N PHE A 339 9.14 -26.79 -53.87
CA PHE A 339 8.08 -26.12 -54.60
C PHE A 339 8.36 -26.14 -56.11
N GLY A 340 7.34 -25.87 -56.91
CA GLY A 340 7.50 -25.69 -58.35
C GLY A 340 6.74 -24.45 -58.85
N ILE A 341 7.17 -23.92 -59.97
CA ILE A 341 6.48 -22.81 -60.62
C ILE A 341 6.01 -23.28 -62.00
N VAL A 342 4.72 -23.06 -62.26
CA VAL A 342 4.15 -23.18 -63.59
C VAL A 342 3.91 -21.77 -64.13
N MET A 343 4.55 -21.43 -65.24
CA MET A 343 4.29 -20.21 -65.98
C MET A 343 3.40 -20.53 -67.21
N MET A 344 2.37 -19.75 -67.38
CA MET A 344 1.36 -19.93 -68.45
C MET A 344 1.13 -18.61 -69.16
N ASP A 345 1.06 -18.67 -70.48
CA ASP A 345 0.77 -17.54 -71.37
C ASP A 345 -0.34 -17.91 -72.36
N LEU A 346 -1.41 -17.10 -72.35
CA LEU A 346 -2.58 -17.30 -73.16
C LEU A 346 -2.32 -16.81 -74.60
N ASN A 347 -2.28 -17.71 -75.54
CA ASN A 347 -2.04 -17.38 -76.92
C ASN A 347 -3.21 -16.73 -77.60
N TYR A 348 -3.01 -15.87 -78.56
CA TYR A 348 -3.99 -15.27 -79.48
C TYR A 348 -4.98 -14.32 -78.82
N LEU A 349 -4.79 -13.89 -77.54
CA LEU A 349 -5.69 -12.95 -76.88
C LEU A 349 -5.83 -11.68 -77.71
N LYS A 350 -4.74 -11.13 -78.24
CA LYS A 350 -4.78 -9.95 -79.12
C LYS A 350 -5.65 -10.18 -80.36
N SER A 351 -5.58 -11.34 -80.99
CA SER A 351 -6.40 -11.67 -82.18
C SER A 351 -7.88 -11.77 -81.86
N ILE A 352 -8.23 -12.29 -80.68
CA ILE A 352 -9.61 -12.32 -80.19
C ILE A 352 -10.10 -10.89 -79.92
N ASN A 353 -9.32 -10.08 -79.25
CA ASN A 353 -9.64 -8.68 -79.01
C ASN A 353 -9.87 -7.87 -80.29
N ASP A 354 -8.97 -8.04 -81.28
CA ASP A 354 -8.99 -7.31 -82.55
C ASP A 354 -10.20 -7.75 -83.43
N ASN A 355 -10.58 -9.03 -83.39
CA ASN A 355 -11.64 -9.59 -84.28
C ASN A 355 -13.04 -9.53 -83.62
N TYR A 356 -13.14 -9.64 -82.29
CA TYR A 356 -14.44 -9.82 -81.60
C TYR A 356 -14.68 -8.76 -80.50
N GLY A 357 -13.65 -7.99 -80.11
CA GLY A 357 -13.75 -7.01 -79.05
C GLY A 357 -13.21 -7.47 -77.68
N HIS A 358 -12.88 -6.52 -76.81
CA HIS A 358 -12.29 -6.79 -75.50
C HIS A 358 -13.15 -7.63 -74.58
N GLU A 359 -14.48 -7.52 -74.66
CA GLU A 359 -15.42 -8.33 -73.84
C GLU A 359 -15.22 -9.83 -74.09
N TYR A 360 -14.94 -10.25 -75.35
CA TYR A 360 -14.68 -11.64 -75.67
C TYR A 360 -13.26 -12.10 -75.29
N GLY A 361 -12.30 -11.15 -75.28
CA GLY A 361 -10.97 -11.39 -74.71
C GLY A 361 -11.05 -11.63 -73.20
N ASP A 362 -11.89 -10.87 -72.52
CA ASP A 362 -12.13 -11.04 -71.06
C ASP A 362 -12.80 -12.42 -70.78
N ILE A 363 -13.78 -12.83 -71.58
CA ILE A 363 -14.38 -14.19 -71.50
C ILE A 363 -13.30 -15.27 -71.70
N LEU A 364 -12.39 -15.10 -72.67
CA LEU A 364 -11.31 -16.05 -72.91
C LEU A 364 -10.34 -16.16 -71.73
N ILE A 365 -9.98 -15.01 -71.11
CA ILE A 365 -9.13 -14.97 -69.91
C ILE A 365 -9.87 -15.64 -68.72
N GLN A 366 -11.12 -15.34 -68.49
CA GLN A 366 -11.94 -15.94 -67.42
C GLN A 366 -12.07 -17.46 -67.62
N THR A 367 -12.42 -17.92 -68.84
CA THR A 367 -12.49 -19.33 -69.19
C THR A 367 -11.16 -20.07 -68.94
N PHE A 368 -10.05 -19.44 -69.27
CA PHE A 368 -8.72 -19.96 -69.01
C PHE A 368 -8.46 -20.04 -67.50
N CYS A 369 -8.79 -19.01 -66.78
CA CYS A 369 -8.63 -18.97 -65.32
C CYS A 369 -9.43 -20.06 -64.63
N ASP A 370 -10.70 -20.28 -65.03
CA ASP A 370 -11.56 -21.31 -64.48
C ASP A 370 -10.94 -22.71 -64.67
N ILE A 371 -10.43 -23.01 -65.84
CA ILE A 371 -9.76 -24.30 -66.14
C ILE A 371 -8.55 -24.49 -65.20
N ILE A 372 -7.75 -23.44 -64.99
CA ILE A 372 -6.62 -23.50 -64.06
C ILE A 372 -7.07 -23.79 -62.64
N CYS A 373 -8.09 -23.05 -62.16
CA CYS A 373 -8.59 -23.15 -60.79
C CYS A 373 -9.26 -24.51 -60.52
N ASP A 374 -9.94 -25.09 -61.50
CA ASP A 374 -10.55 -26.42 -61.38
C ASP A 374 -9.53 -27.54 -61.26
N ILE A 375 -8.35 -27.40 -61.85
CA ILE A 375 -7.32 -28.42 -61.86
C ILE A 375 -6.31 -28.25 -60.72
N PHE A 376 -5.85 -27.03 -60.49
CA PHE A 376 -4.84 -26.75 -59.46
C PHE A 376 -5.45 -26.27 -58.15
N VAL A 377 -6.38 -27.06 -57.57
CA VAL A 377 -7.23 -26.69 -56.43
C VAL A 377 -6.46 -26.37 -55.14
N HIS A 378 -5.24 -26.94 -54.98
CA HIS A 378 -4.47 -26.79 -53.75
C HIS A 378 -3.27 -25.85 -53.90
N SER A 379 -3.18 -25.13 -55.01
CA SER A 379 -2.07 -24.23 -55.32
C SER A 379 -2.59 -22.84 -55.67
N PRO A 380 -2.00 -21.78 -55.14
CA PRO A 380 -2.44 -20.44 -55.45
C PRO A 380 -2.11 -20.07 -56.90
N VAL A 381 -3.10 -19.54 -57.57
CA VAL A 381 -3.04 -19.03 -58.95
C VAL A 381 -2.86 -17.52 -58.91
N TYR A 382 -1.94 -17.00 -59.71
CA TYR A 382 -1.64 -15.58 -59.84
C TYR A 382 -1.75 -15.12 -61.29
N ARG A 383 -2.45 -14.01 -61.54
CA ARG A 383 -2.42 -13.30 -62.82
C ARG A 383 -1.38 -12.17 -62.71
N ILE A 384 -0.28 -12.26 -63.43
CA ILE A 384 0.84 -11.32 -63.32
C ILE A 384 0.93 -10.35 -64.51
N GLY A 385 0.24 -10.65 -65.59
CA GLY A 385 0.14 -9.84 -66.80
C GLY A 385 -1.23 -9.93 -67.44
N GLY A 386 -1.45 -9.37 -68.61
CA GLY A 386 -2.75 -9.43 -69.32
C GLY A 386 -3.17 -10.85 -69.65
N ASP A 387 -2.25 -11.64 -70.18
CA ASP A 387 -2.37 -13.01 -70.67
C ASP A 387 -1.49 -14.00 -69.89
N GLU A 388 -0.77 -13.55 -68.84
CA GLU A 388 0.20 -14.33 -68.10
C GLU A 388 -0.29 -14.75 -66.73
N PHE A 389 -0.23 -16.06 -66.48
CA PHE A 389 -0.60 -16.67 -65.17
C PHE A 389 0.56 -17.47 -64.61
N VAL A 390 0.65 -17.45 -63.30
CA VAL A 390 1.67 -18.21 -62.53
C VAL A 390 0.94 -19.03 -61.44
N ILE A 391 1.42 -20.27 -61.30
CA ILE A 391 1.00 -21.15 -60.21
C ILE A 391 2.21 -21.55 -59.43
N ILE A 392 2.12 -21.43 -58.09
CA ILE A 392 3.18 -21.93 -57.18
C ILE A 392 2.71 -23.27 -56.61
N LEU A 393 3.24 -24.37 -57.20
CA LEU A 393 2.91 -25.72 -56.77
C LEU A 393 3.61 -26.07 -55.46
N GLN A 394 2.85 -26.52 -54.48
CA GLN A 394 3.33 -27.01 -53.20
C GLN A 394 2.52 -28.27 -52.77
N GLY A 395 3.08 -29.06 -51.84
CA GLY A 395 2.41 -30.18 -51.21
C GLY A 395 1.83 -31.18 -52.21
N LYS A 396 0.46 -31.37 -52.17
CA LYS A 396 -0.22 -32.36 -52.99
C LYS A 396 -0.12 -32.10 -54.50
N ASP A 397 -0.27 -30.84 -54.89
CA ASP A 397 -0.25 -30.49 -56.33
C ASP A 397 1.16 -30.65 -56.90
N LEU A 398 2.21 -30.32 -56.13
CA LEU A 398 3.58 -30.58 -56.53
C LEU A 398 3.86 -32.08 -56.67
N GLY A 399 3.40 -32.92 -55.76
CA GLY A 399 3.52 -34.38 -55.84
C GLY A 399 2.81 -35.01 -57.01
N ASN A 400 1.72 -34.38 -57.46
CA ASN A 400 0.89 -34.85 -58.58
C ASN A 400 1.06 -34.03 -59.87
N ARG A 401 2.13 -33.20 -59.95
CA ARG A 401 2.33 -32.21 -61.00
C ARG A 401 2.20 -32.76 -62.41
N ASP A 402 2.81 -33.90 -62.70
CA ASP A 402 2.83 -34.47 -64.06
C ASP A 402 1.41 -34.88 -64.49
N LYS A 403 0.62 -35.41 -63.56
CA LYS A 403 -0.78 -35.73 -63.77
C LYS A 403 -1.61 -34.47 -63.99
N LEU A 404 -1.43 -33.46 -63.16
CA LEU A 404 -2.20 -32.19 -63.24
C LEU A 404 -1.88 -31.43 -64.53
N LEU A 405 -0.59 -31.43 -64.97
CA LEU A 405 -0.18 -30.80 -66.22
C LEU A 405 -0.80 -31.53 -67.41
N LEU A 406 -0.88 -32.87 -67.39
CA LEU A 406 -1.53 -33.67 -68.43
C LEU A 406 -3.05 -33.43 -68.45
N GLU A 407 -3.72 -33.43 -67.29
CA GLU A 407 -5.14 -33.11 -67.14
C GLU A 407 -5.46 -31.72 -67.70
N PHE A 408 -4.60 -30.75 -67.47
CA PHE A 408 -4.73 -29.40 -67.99
C PHE A 408 -4.61 -29.37 -69.52
N GLU A 409 -3.62 -30.05 -70.13
CA GLU A 409 -3.51 -30.15 -71.58
C GLU A 409 -4.70 -30.87 -72.23
N ASP A 410 -5.20 -31.96 -71.60
CA ASP A 410 -6.34 -32.70 -72.09
C ASP A 410 -7.64 -31.88 -71.97
N ALA A 411 -7.80 -31.07 -70.92
CA ALA A 411 -8.93 -30.16 -70.77
C ALA A 411 -8.97 -29.11 -71.91
N LEU A 412 -7.79 -28.57 -72.28
CA LEU A 412 -7.70 -27.63 -73.40
C LEU A 412 -8.01 -28.30 -74.75
N LYS A 413 -7.43 -29.48 -75.02
CA LYS A 413 -7.64 -30.25 -76.28
C LYS A 413 -9.12 -30.68 -76.39
N GLY A 414 -9.71 -31.18 -75.32
CA GLY A 414 -11.11 -31.66 -75.32
C GLY A 414 -12.14 -30.57 -75.66
N ARG A 415 -11.83 -29.28 -75.36
CA ARG A 415 -12.69 -28.17 -75.81
C ARG A 415 -12.60 -27.92 -77.29
N VAL A 416 -11.43 -28.03 -77.89
CA VAL A 416 -11.18 -27.87 -79.36
C VAL A 416 -11.83 -29.03 -80.15
N GLU A 417 -11.67 -30.26 -79.67
CA GLU A 417 -12.18 -31.46 -80.34
C GLU A 417 -13.69 -31.61 -80.35
N LYS A 418 -14.38 -31.11 -79.34
CA LYS A 418 -15.86 -31.19 -79.26
C LYS A 418 -16.57 -30.31 -80.28
N GLY A 419 -15.93 -29.30 -80.82
CA GLY A 419 -16.45 -28.46 -81.93
C GLY A 419 -17.62 -27.53 -81.58
N ASP A 420 -18.16 -27.59 -80.40
CA ASP A 420 -19.33 -26.82 -79.95
C ASP A 420 -19.01 -25.49 -79.30
N TYR A 421 -17.73 -25.16 -79.09
CA TYR A 421 -17.26 -23.97 -78.41
C TYR A 421 -16.91 -22.84 -79.40
N LYS A 422 -17.13 -21.62 -78.98
CA LYS A 422 -16.74 -20.41 -79.73
C LYS A 422 -15.23 -20.18 -79.60
N PRO A 423 -14.59 -19.42 -80.53
CA PRO A 423 -13.14 -19.17 -80.49
C PRO A 423 -12.63 -18.59 -79.19
N TRP A 424 -13.42 -17.78 -78.49
CA TRP A 424 -13.11 -17.19 -77.19
C TRP A 424 -13.41 -18.11 -75.99
N GLU A 425 -13.92 -19.31 -76.22
CA GLU A 425 -14.14 -20.36 -75.21
C GLU A 425 -13.10 -21.48 -75.30
N CYS A 426 -12.20 -21.41 -76.29
CA CYS A 426 -11.12 -22.39 -76.56
C CYS A 426 -9.74 -21.79 -76.30
N PRO A 427 -9.29 -21.65 -75.04
CA PRO A 427 -7.99 -21.11 -74.78
C PRO A 427 -6.85 -21.99 -75.32
N SER A 428 -5.88 -21.34 -75.99
CA SER A 428 -4.62 -21.95 -76.38
C SER A 428 -3.54 -21.39 -75.46
N VAL A 429 -2.75 -22.25 -74.83
CA VAL A 429 -1.83 -21.87 -73.78
C VAL A 429 -0.46 -22.42 -73.99
N ALA A 430 0.53 -21.58 -73.89
CA ALA A 430 1.93 -22.03 -73.76
C ALA A 430 2.25 -22.17 -72.27
N LEU A 431 2.78 -23.34 -71.88
CA LEU A 431 3.07 -23.70 -70.49
C LEU A 431 4.54 -24.05 -70.35
N GLY A 432 5.12 -23.60 -69.21
CA GLY A 432 6.46 -23.97 -68.74
C GLY A 432 6.47 -24.28 -67.26
N PHE A 433 7.15 -25.33 -66.88
CA PHE A 433 7.31 -25.77 -65.49
C PHE A 433 8.80 -25.80 -65.11
N ALA A 434 9.10 -25.37 -63.88
CA ALA A 434 10.38 -25.56 -63.24
C ALA A 434 10.20 -25.94 -61.76
N HIS A 435 10.98 -26.93 -61.37
CA HIS A 435 11.05 -27.39 -59.99
C HIS A 435 12.21 -26.71 -59.27
N TYR A 436 12.03 -26.34 -58.00
CA TYR A 436 13.10 -25.77 -57.19
C TYR A 436 14.22 -26.80 -56.97
N ASP A 437 15.46 -26.42 -57.28
CA ASP A 437 16.64 -27.22 -57.03
C ASP A 437 17.63 -26.43 -56.19
N LYS A 438 17.90 -26.90 -54.98
CA LYS A 438 18.84 -26.27 -54.05
C LYS A 438 20.24 -26.02 -54.60
N ASN A 439 20.65 -26.82 -55.62
CA ASN A 439 21.98 -26.70 -56.20
C ASN A 439 22.04 -25.66 -57.31
N LEU A 440 20.91 -25.28 -57.87
CA LEU A 440 20.78 -24.39 -59.01
C LEU A 440 20.16 -23.04 -58.65
N ASP A 441 19.22 -23.04 -57.68
CA ASP A 441 18.37 -21.90 -57.37
C ASP A 441 18.75 -21.30 -56.03
N THR A 442 19.01 -20.00 -55.98
CA THR A 442 19.27 -19.25 -54.77
C THR A 442 18.03 -18.51 -54.25
N CYS A 443 17.06 -18.29 -55.10
CA CYS A 443 15.82 -17.59 -54.85
C CYS A 443 14.68 -18.07 -55.75
N VAL A 444 13.46 -17.65 -55.45
CA VAL A 444 12.27 -17.99 -56.25
C VAL A 444 12.35 -17.48 -57.69
N GLU A 445 12.97 -16.35 -57.89
CA GLU A 445 13.18 -15.72 -59.19
C GLU A 445 14.02 -16.59 -60.12
N ASP A 446 14.93 -17.41 -59.61
CA ASP A 446 15.73 -18.35 -60.43
C ASP A 446 14.83 -19.47 -61.01
N VAL A 447 13.93 -20.02 -60.14
CA VAL A 447 12.92 -21.01 -60.57
C VAL A 447 11.94 -20.41 -61.57
N PHE A 448 11.48 -19.19 -61.29
CA PHE A 448 10.56 -18.45 -62.18
C PHE A 448 11.18 -18.27 -63.56
N ARG A 449 12.45 -17.82 -63.64
CA ARG A 449 13.18 -17.63 -64.90
C ARG A 449 13.33 -18.91 -65.71
N ARG A 450 13.50 -20.05 -65.02
CA ARG A 450 13.55 -21.37 -65.73
C ARG A 450 12.18 -21.80 -66.25
N ALA A 451 11.11 -21.56 -65.50
CA ALA A 451 9.73 -21.82 -65.92
C ALA A 451 9.33 -20.94 -67.09
N ASP A 452 9.67 -19.66 -67.06
CA ASP A 452 9.42 -18.69 -68.14
C ASP A 452 10.18 -19.09 -69.45
N ALA A 453 11.42 -19.44 -69.31
CA ALA A 453 12.23 -19.92 -70.48
C ALA A 453 11.66 -21.20 -71.09
N ALA A 454 11.10 -22.12 -70.29
CA ALA A 454 10.40 -23.32 -70.78
C ALA A 454 9.07 -22.96 -71.46
N MET A 455 8.28 -22.08 -70.91
CA MET A 455 7.03 -21.56 -71.51
C MET A 455 7.29 -20.88 -72.85
N TYR A 456 8.32 -20.02 -72.89
CA TYR A 456 8.72 -19.33 -74.13
C TYR A 456 9.15 -20.27 -75.25
N ARG A 457 9.89 -21.35 -74.96
CA ARG A 457 10.26 -22.41 -75.93
C ARG A 457 8.98 -23.05 -76.48
N ARG A 458 8.02 -23.45 -75.59
CA ARG A 458 6.78 -24.06 -76.02
C ARG A 458 5.95 -23.11 -76.89
N LYS A 459 5.93 -21.81 -76.56
CA LYS A 459 5.26 -20.80 -77.41
C LYS A 459 5.81 -20.72 -78.79
N LYS A 460 7.15 -20.84 -78.99
CA LYS A 460 7.77 -20.88 -80.28
C LYS A 460 7.46 -22.15 -81.11
N GLU A 461 7.46 -23.31 -80.46
CA GLU A 461 7.07 -24.57 -81.02
C GLU A 461 5.66 -24.53 -81.58
N MET A 462 4.69 -24.08 -80.75
CA MET A 462 3.29 -23.92 -81.10
C MET A 462 3.08 -22.98 -82.30
N LYS A 463 3.89 -21.92 -82.42
CA LYS A 463 3.87 -21.04 -83.63
C LYS A 463 4.38 -21.73 -84.86
N ALA A 464 5.45 -22.54 -84.76
CA ALA A 464 6.01 -23.27 -85.86
C ALA A 464 5.09 -24.40 -86.37
N GLU A 465 4.45 -25.16 -85.45
CA GLU A 465 3.49 -26.21 -85.77
C GLU A 465 2.28 -25.71 -86.59
N ARG A 466 1.98 -24.43 -86.53
CA ARG A 466 0.82 -23.80 -87.20
C ARG A 466 1.17 -23.22 -88.59
N THR A 467 2.48 -23.09 -88.89
CA THR A 467 2.98 -22.48 -90.11
C THR A 467 3.28 -23.58 -91.18
N VAL A 468 3.20 -24.82 -90.81
CA VAL A 468 3.24 -26.02 -91.64
C VAL A 468 1.80 -26.52 -91.95
#